data_bd88edec671030c976ff655f6aa58c9f
#
_entry.id   bd88edec671030c976ff655f6aa58c9f
#
_cell.length_a   1.000
_cell.length_b   1.000
_cell.length_c   1.000
_cell.angle_alpha   90.00
_cell.angle_beta   90.00
_cell.angle_gamma   90.00
#
_symmetry.space_group_name_H-M   'P 1'
#
loop_
_entity.id
_entity.type
_entity.pdbx_description
1 polymer ?
#
loop_
_entity_poly.entity_id
_entity_poly.type
_entity_poly.pdbx_seq_one_letter_code
_entity_poly.pdbx_strand_id
1 'polypeptide(L)'
;MDHQVTLTEMLDAREKRAFRQQKLLEKYHCTTICFTMNIAGPVKNNPLILRGFQLGKRLLEERMGALKIKPIYFEESNEVTGNEAFYVLDREPLMIKRITSDIEDGSDLGRLFDMDVLRADGQKVDRTELGLRPRSCLICGKSAKECSRSRIHSVLELQHRTKQLLIEAIEETDAQDAAKLAIRALLYEVCTTPKPGLVDCVNSGSHKDMDIFTFMNSASALFPYFETCVK
;
A
#
# COMPACT_ATOMS: atom_id res chain seq x y z
N MET A 1 -11.90 -6.68 -23.99
CA MET A 1 -12.67 -7.35 -22.91
C MET A 1 -11.66 -7.85 -21.89
N ASP A 2 -11.95 -7.70 -20.61
CA ASP A 2 -11.07 -8.20 -19.55
C ASP A 2 -11.05 -9.75 -19.57
N HIS A 3 -9.88 -10.34 -19.34
CA HIS A 3 -9.73 -11.80 -19.29
C HIS A 3 -10.48 -12.36 -18.08
N GLN A 4 -11.30 -13.38 -18.32
CA GLN A 4 -11.98 -14.13 -17.28
C GLN A 4 -11.18 -15.39 -16.95
N VAL A 5 -10.60 -15.41 -15.77
CA VAL A 5 -9.75 -16.52 -15.29
C VAL A 5 -10.59 -17.76 -15.03
N THR A 6 -10.17 -18.87 -15.59
CA THR A 6 -10.76 -20.20 -15.36
C THR A 6 -10.31 -20.76 -14.00
N LEU A 7 -11.01 -21.80 -13.53
CA LEU A 7 -10.62 -22.50 -12.30
C LEU A 7 -9.22 -23.11 -12.41
N THR A 8 -8.88 -23.69 -13.55
CA THR A 8 -7.56 -24.31 -13.80
C THR A 8 -6.45 -23.27 -13.72
N GLU A 9 -6.58 -22.13 -14.44
CA GLU A 9 -5.61 -21.04 -14.37
C GLU A 9 -5.43 -20.53 -12.93
N MET A 10 -6.51 -20.47 -12.16
CA MET A 10 -6.45 -20.01 -10.77
C MET A 10 -5.75 -21.01 -9.85
N LEU A 11 -5.93 -22.31 -10.08
CA LEU A 11 -5.23 -23.36 -9.33
C LEU A 11 -3.75 -23.37 -9.65
N ASP A 12 -3.38 -23.29 -10.94
CA ASP A 12 -2.00 -23.20 -11.40
C ASP A 12 -1.27 -21.96 -10.83
N ALA A 13 -1.96 -20.81 -10.80
CA ALA A 13 -1.41 -19.60 -10.21
C ALA A 13 -1.15 -19.75 -8.70
N ARG A 14 -2.06 -20.39 -7.96
CA ARG A 14 -1.88 -20.67 -6.53
C ARG A 14 -0.72 -21.62 -6.27
N GLU A 15 -0.56 -22.66 -7.09
CA GLU A 15 0.55 -23.60 -6.98
C GLU A 15 1.90 -22.92 -7.27
N LYS A 16 1.96 -22.12 -8.33
CA LYS A 16 3.15 -21.30 -8.65
C LYS A 16 3.52 -20.34 -7.52
N ARG A 17 2.52 -19.71 -6.90
CA ARG A 17 2.71 -18.83 -5.74
C ARG A 17 3.28 -19.59 -4.55
N ALA A 18 2.67 -20.74 -4.19
CA ALA A 18 3.15 -21.58 -3.10
C ALA A 18 4.59 -22.04 -3.32
N PHE A 19 4.93 -22.46 -4.54
CA PHE A 19 6.29 -22.85 -4.89
C PHE A 19 7.28 -21.68 -4.80
N ARG A 20 6.85 -20.48 -5.21
CA ARG A 20 7.67 -19.26 -5.10
C ARG A 20 7.92 -18.88 -3.63
N GLN A 21 6.88 -18.94 -2.79
CA GLN A 21 7.00 -18.75 -1.35
C GLN A 21 8.03 -19.71 -0.73
N GLN A 22 7.90 -21.00 -1.04
CA GLN A 22 8.82 -22.02 -0.55
C GLN A 22 10.28 -21.73 -0.96
N LYS A 23 10.52 -21.41 -2.24
CA LYS A 23 11.87 -21.05 -2.72
C LYS A 23 12.47 -19.85 -2.01
N LEU A 24 11.68 -18.81 -1.75
CA LEU A 24 12.15 -17.63 -1.03
C LEU A 24 12.50 -17.97 0.41
N LEU A 25 11.69 -18.76 1.10
CA LEU A 25 11.93 -19.20 2.46
C LEU A 25 13.18 -20.09 2.57
N GLU A 26 13.35 -21.04 1.65
CA GLU A 26 14.54 -21.91 1.58
C GLU A 26 15.83 -21.11 1.30
N LYS A 27 15.74 -20.07 0.48
CA LYS A 27 16.91 -19.28 0.11
C LYS A 27 17.34 -18.27 1.16
N TYR A 28 16.39 -17.61 1.81
CA TYR A 28 16.68 -16.47 2.67
C TYR A 28 16.50 -16.76 4.16
N HIS A 29 15.71 -17.76 4.54
CA HIS A 29 15.38 -18.10 5.93
C HIS A 29 14.89 -16.91 6.75
N CYS A 30 14.12 -16.01 6.14
CA CYS A 30 13.66 -14.75 6.71
C CYS A 30 12.14 -14.59 6.60
N THR A 31 11.61 -13.62 7.35
CA THR A 31 10.20 -13.21 7.24
C THR A 31 9.87 -12.81 5.81
N THR A 32 8.79 -13.35 5.26
CA THR A 32 8.37 -13.05 3.90
C THR A 32 6.94 -12.52 3.89
N ILE A 33 6.71 -11.35 3.25
CA ILE A 33 5.37 -10.87 2.91
C ILE A 33 5.02 -11.38 1.53
N CYS A 34 3.82 -11.96 1.40
CA CYS A 34 3.17 -12.20 0.12
C CYS A 34 1.95 -11.29 0.04
N PHE A 35 2.03 -10.25 -0.79
CA PHE A 35 0.93 -9.30 -1.00
C PHE A 35 0.17 -9.66 -2.27
N THR A 36 -1.12 -9.84 -2.13
CA THR A 36 -2.08 -10.03 -3.22
C THR A 36 -3.34 -9.21 -2.95
N MET A 37 -4.30 -9.22 -3.89
CA MET A 37 -5.61 -8.63 -3.67
C MET A 37 -6.72 -9.68 -3.67
N ASN A 38 -7.69 -9.50 -2.78
CA ASN A 38 -8.89 -10.32 -2.71
C ASN A 38 -9.97 -9.77 -3.64
N ILE A 39 -9.92 -10.17 -4.92
CA ILE A 39 -10.83 -9.70 -5.97
C ILE A 39 -11.91 -10.75 -6.24
N ALA A 40 -13.18 -10.36 -6.07
CA ALA A 40 -14.33 -11.22 -6.33
C ALA A 40 -14.57 -11.39 -7.85
N GLY A 41 -15.05 -12.56 -8.25
CA GLY A 41 -15.40 -12.87 -9.63
C GLY A 41 -14.24 -13.37 -10.49
N PRO A 42 -14.48 -13.59 -11.80
CA PRO A 42 -13.50 -14.21 -12.68
C PRO A 42 -12.42 -13.27 -13.21
N VAL A 43 -12.65 -11.95 -13.26
CA VAL A 43 -11.63 -10.96 -13.65
C VAL A 43 -10.75 -10.68 -12.44
N LYS A 44 -9.48 -11.09 -12.51
CA LYS A 44 -8.51 -10.97 -11.40
C LYS A 44 -7.50 -9.84 -11.59
N ASN A 45 -7.36 -9.37 -12.82
CA ASN A 45 -6.49 -8.26 -13.16
C ASN A 45 -7.08 -7.45 -14.32
N ASN A 46 -6.99 -6.15 -14.22
CA ASN A 46 -7.24 -5.16 -15.26
C ASN A 46 -6.60 -3.83 -14.81
N PRO A 47 -6.60 -2.76 -15.62
CA PRO A 47 -5.96 -1.49 -15.25
C PRO A 47 -6.44 -0.90 -13.92
N LEU A 48 -7.73 -1.03 -13.58
CA LEU A 48 -8.29 -0.54 -12.32
C LEU A 48 -7.77 -1.34 -11.12
N ILE A 49 -7.78 -2.67 -11.21
CA ILE A 49 -7.28 -3.58 -10.17
C ILE A 49 -5.78 -3.41 -9.98
N LEU A 50 -5.02 -3.32 -11.09
CA LEU A 50 -3.58 -3.06 -11.04
C LEU A 50 -3.27 -1.73 -10.34
N ARG A 51 -4.02 -0.66 -10.62
CA ARG A 51 -3.85 0.62 -9.95
C ARG A 51 -4.11 0.50 -8.44
N GLY A 52 -5.17 -0.20 -8.01
CA GLY A 52 -5.43 -0.48 -6.60
C GLY A 52 -4.31 -1.28 -5.93
N PHE A 53 -3.75 -2.27 -6.63
CA PHE A 53 -2.59 -3.03 -6.15
C PHE A 53 -1.36 -2.14 -5.97
N GLN A 54 -1.06 -1.27 -6.93
CA GLN A 54 0.06 -0.31 -6.84
C GLN A 54 -0.11 0.67 -5.67
N LEU A 55 -1.35 1.09 -5.35
CA LEU A 55 -1.63 1.89 -4.15
C LEU A 55 -1.30 1.13 -2.87
N GLY A 56 -1.72 -0.14 -2.75
CA GLY A 56 -1.39 -0.99 -1.61
C GLY A 56 0.11 -1.23 -1.45
N LYS A 57 0.80 -1.44 -2.56
CA LYS A 57 2.26 -1.56 -2.60
C LYS A 57 2.94 -0.28 -2.11
N ARG A 58 2.52 0.89 -2.60
CA ARG A 58 3.02 2.19 -2.16
C ARG A 58 2.83 2.38 -0.65
N LEU A 59 1.64 2.10 -0.11
CA LEU A 59 1.37 2.20 1.33
C LEU A 59 2.29 1.31 2.16
N LEU A 60 2.54 0.06 1.71
CA LEU A 60 3.45 -0.85 2.38
C LEU A 60 4.90 -0.34 2.36
N GLU A 61 5.37 0.13 1.21
CA GLU A 61 6.72 0.66 1.03
C GLU A 61 6.95 1.95 1.82
N GLU A 62 5.98 2.87 1.86
CA GLU A 62 6.01 4.08 2.68
C GLU A 62 6.07 3.75 4.17
N ARG A 63 5.26 2.79 4.64
CA ARG A 63 5.27 2.36 6.04
C ARG A 63 6.59 1.69 6.41
N MET A 64 7.12 0.82 5.56
CA MET A 64 8.44 0.22 5.75
C MET A 64 9.54 1.29 5.76
N GLY A 65 9.49 2.25 4.84
CA GLY A 65 10.44 3.36 4.75
C GLY A 65 10.46 4.23 6.02
N ALA A 66 9.28 4.59 6.55
CA ALA A 66 9.14 5.35 7.80
C ALA A 66 9.77 4.62 9.00
N LEU A 67 9.74 3.29 9.01
CA LEU A 67 10.36 2.43 10.03
C LEU A 67 11.80 2.01 9.71
N LYS A 68 12.38 2.55 8.62
CA LYS A 68 13.71 2.21 8.12
C LYS A 68 13.90 0.70 7.87
N ILE A 69 12.84 0.03 7.44
CA ILE A 69 12.85 -1.38 7.04
C ILE A 69 13.15 -1.45 5.55
N LYS A 70 14.24 -2.12 5.19
CA LYS A 70 14.61 -2.37 3.79
C LYS A 70 14.45 -3.85 3.48
N PRO A 71 13.79 -4.23 2.38
CA PRO A 71 13.71 -5.62 1.96
C PRO A 71 15.09 -6.12 1.51
N ILE A 72 15.42 -7.35 1.89
CA ILE A 72 16.59 -8.10 1.39
C ILE A 72 16.35 -8.51 -0.06
N TYR A 73 15.09 -8.82 -0.38
CA TYR A 73 14.66 -9.21 -1.70
C TYR A 73 13.25 -8.71 -1.97
N PHE A 74 13.00 -8.33 -3.20
CA PHE A 74 11.68 -7.92 -3.71
C PHE A 74 11.47 -8.51 -5.09
N GLU A 75 10.26 -9.00 -5.36
CA GLU A 75 9.80 -9.31 -6.71
C GLU A 75 8.31 -9.01 -6.85
N GLU A 76 7.89 -8.68 -8.07
CA GLU A 76 6.52 -8.39 -8.43
C GLU A 76 6.14 -9.16 -9.70
N SER A 77 4.89 -9.61 -9.77
CA SER A 77 4.32 -10.26 -10.94
C SER A 77 2.90 -9.75 -11.16
N ASN A 78 2.58 -9.37 -12.40
CA ASN A 78 1.29 -8.82 -12.79
C ASN A 78 0.70 -9.69 -13.91
N GLU A 79 0.04 -10.77 -13.51
CA GLU A 79 -0.54 -11.76 -14.42
C GLU A 79 -2.05 -11.58 -14.56
N VAL A 80 -2.65 -12.21 -15.54
CA VAL A 80 -4.12 -12.23 -15.71
C VAL A 80 -4.83 -12.84 -14.51
N THR A 81 -4.17 -13.72 -13.77
CA THR A 81 -4.66 -14.41 -12.58
C THR A 81 -4.57 -13.57 -11.29
N GLY A 82 -4.00 -12.37 -11.38
CA GLY A 82 -3.86 -11.40 -10.29
C GLY A 82 -2.45 -10.82 -10.18
N ASN A 83 -2.34 -9.82 -9.32
CA ASN A 83 -1.08 -9.14 -9.04
C ASN A 83 -0.50 -9.68 -7.73
N GLU A 84 0.81 -9.89 -7.69
CA GLU A 84 1.53 -10.45 -6.55
C GLU A 84 2.82 -9.68 -6.30
N ALA A 85 3.13 -9.41 -5.03
CA ALA A 85 4.42 -8.89 -4.62
C ALA A 85 4.96 -9.68 -3.42
N PHE A 86 6.26 -9.95 -3.46
CA PHE A 86 6.97 -10.63 -2.37
C PHE A 86 8.06 -9.72 -1.84
N TYR A 87 8.10 -9.59 -0.51
CA TYR A 87 9.15 -8.87 0.21
C TYR A 87 9.77 -9.81 1.24
N VAL A 88 11.07 -10.03 1.16
CA VAL A 88 11.84 -10.77 2.15
C VAL A 88 12.50 -9.78 3.09
N LEU A 89 12.29 -9.93 4.39
CA LEU A 89 12.65 -8.96 5.41
C LEU A 89 13.39 -9.64 6.57
N ASP A 90 14.55 -9.10 6.96
CA ASP A 90 15.20 -9.49 8.21
C ASP A 90 14.58 -8.71 9.37
N ARG A 91 13.37 -9.11 9.74
CA ARG A 91 12.58 -8.50 10.81
C ARG A 91 11.68 -9.54 11.46
N GLU A 92 11.31 -9.25 12.69
CA GLU A 92 10.44 -10.09 13.49
C GLU A 92 9.05 -10.24 12.84
N PRO A 93 8.53 -11.49 12.63
CA PRO A 93 7.28 -11.73 11.89
C PRO A 93 6.05 -11.06 12.48
N LEU A 94 5.90 -10.99 13.80
CA LEU A 94 4.77 -10.36 14.47
C LEU A 94 4.78 -8.84 14.28
N MET A 95 5.96 -8.20 14.27
CA MET A 95 6.10 -6.79 13.94
C MET A 95 5.62 -6.51 12.51
N ILE A 96 6.06 -7.32 11.56
CA ILE A 96 5.66 -7.19 10.15
C ILE A 96 4.16 -7.46 10.00
N LYS A 97 3.61 -8.45 10.71
CA LYS A 97 2.16 -8.72 10.68
C LYS A 97 1.34 -7.56 11.26
N ARG A 98 1.84 -6.85 12.27
CA ARG A 98 1.19 -5.64 12.77
C ARG A 98 1.11 -4.58 11.67
N ILE A 99 2.22 -4.29 11.00
CA ILE A 99 2.29 -3.31 9.92
C ILE A 99 1.31 -3.65 8.79
N THR A 100 1.33 -4.91 8.31
CA THR A 100 0.42 -5.32 7.23
C THR A 100 -1.04 -5.28 7.66
N SER A 101 -1.36 -5.67 8.89
CA SER A 101 -2.71 -5.61 9.43
C SER A 101 -3.22 -4.17 9.59
N ASP A 102 -2.37 -3.25 10.03
CA ASP A 102 -2.71 -1.83 10.14
C ASP A 102 -3.02 -1.22 8.75
N ILE A 103 -2.31 -1.64 7.70
CA ILE A 103 -2.59 -1.22 6.31
C ILE A 103 -3.91 -1.82 5.82
N GLU A 104 -4.14 -3.12 6.06
CA GLU A 104 -5.37 -3.82 5.68
C GLU A 104 -6.63 -3.25 6.35
N ASP A 105 -6.50 -2.72 7.56
CA ASP A 105 -7.61 -2.17 8.35
C ASP A 105 -7.69 -0.63 8.28
N GLY A 106 -6.65 0.04 7.78
CA GLY A 106 -6.50 1.49 7.82
C GLY A 106 -7.37 2.25 6.82
N SER A 107 -7.96 1.58 5.82
CA SER A 107 -8.82 2.20 4.83
C SER A 107 -9.81 1.19 4.23
N ASP A 108 -10.83 1.70 3.56
CA ASP A 108 -11.78 0.85 2.83
C ASP A 108 -11.11 0.08 1.69
N LEU A 109 -10.14 0.68 0.99
CA LEU A 109 -9.33 -0.01 -0.01
C LEU A 109 -8.49 -1.13 0.62
N GLY A 110 -7.95 -0.93 1.82
CA GLY A 110 -7.19 -1.92 2.58
C GLY A 110 -7.93 -3.24 2.79
N ARG A 111 -9.28 -3.18 2.76
CA ARG A 111 -10.15 -4.37 2.84
C ARG A 111 -9.96 -5.33 1.67
N LEU A 112 -9.49 -4.84 0.52
CA LEU A 112 -9.18 -5.64 -0.66
C LEU A 112 -7.76 -6.23 -0.61
N PHE A 113 -6.89 -5.74 0.25
CA PHE A 113 -5.52 -6.24 0.37
C PHE A 113 -5.48 -7.57 1.12
N ASP A 114 -4.61 -8.45 0.69
CA ASP A 114 -4.31 -9.74 1.34
C ASP A 114 -2.79 -9.84 1.49
N MET A 115 -2.31 -9.40 2.67
CA MET A 115 -0.89 -9.32 3.00
C MET A 115 -0.52 -10.43 3.97
N ASP A 116 -0.20 -11.59 3.41
CA ASP A 116 0.22 -12.75 4.18
C ASP A 116 1.67 -12.59 4.64
N VAL A 117 1.91 -12.84 5.92
CA VAL A 117 3.26 -12.85 6.51
C VAL A 117 3.62 -14.28 6.88
N LEU A 118 4.73 -14.75 6.34
CA LEU A 118 5.28 -16.07 6.57
C LEU A 118 6.53 -15.98 7.45
N ARG A 119 6.64 -16.87 8.43
CA ARG A 119 7.87 -17.11 9.20
C ARG A 119 8.89 -17.85 8.34
N ALA A 120 10.14 -17.87 8.78
CA ALA A 120 11.21 -18.60 8.11
C ALA A 120 10.94 -20.12 7.95
N ASP A 121 10.13 -20.71 8.81
CA ASP A 121 9.67 -22.10 8.73
C ASP A 121 8.46 -22.32 7.82
N GLY A 122 7.97 -21.24 7.17
CA GLY A 122 6.80 -21.28 6.28
C GLY A 122 5.45 -21.16 6.99
N GLN A 123 5.41 -21.09 8.32
CA GLN A 123 4.16 -20.89 9.04
C GLN A 123 3.65 -19.47 8.82
N LYS A 124 2.37 -19.35 8.49
CA LYS A 124 1.69 -18.06 8.34
C LYS A 124 1.42 -17.47 9.72
N VAL A 125 1.72 -16.18 9.89
CA VAL A 125 1.35 -15.43 11.09
C VAL A 125 -0.13 -15.05 11.03
N ASP A 126 -0.90 -15.53 12.01
CA ASP A 126 -2.32 -15.22 12.10
C ASP A 126 -2.57 -13.89 12.83
N ARG A 127 -3.65 -13.19 12.47
CA ARG A 127 -4.07 -11.94 13.13
C ARG A 127 -4.42 -12.13 14.61
N THR A 128 -4.88 -13.32 14.97
CA THR A 128 -5.22 -13.67 16.36
C THR A 128 -4.01 -13.70 17.28
N GLU A 129 -2.82 -13.95 16.75
CA GLU A 129 -1.57 -13.86 17.51
C GLU A 129 -1.24 -12.43 17.96
N LEU A 130 -1.81 -11.44 17.27
CA LEU A 130 -1.74 -10.01 17.64
C LEU A 130 -2.94 -9.56 18.48
N GLY A 131 -3.85 -10.45 18.87
CA GLY A 131 -5.10 -10.12 19.53
C GLY A 131 -6.10 -9.36 18.64
N LEU A 132 -5.90 -9.36 17.31
CA LEU A 132 -6.77 -8.69 16.37
C LEU A 132 -8.00 -9.56 16.05
N ARG A 133 -9.14 -8.89 15.85
CA ARG A 133 -10.37 -9.57 15.41
C ARG A 133 -10.23 -10.13 13.98
N PRO A 134 -10.92 -11.23 13.66
CA PRO A 134 -11.06 -11.69 12.28
C PRO A 134 -11.61 -10.58 11.37
N ARG A 135 -11.26 -10.63 10.09
CA ARG A 135 -11.73 -9.64 9.10
C ARG A 135 -13.26 -9.68 8.97
N SER A 136 -13.85 -8.51 8.91
CA SER A 136 -15.28 -8.35 8.69
C SER A 136 -15.62 -8.47 7.19
N CYS A 137 -16.87 -8.79 6.86
CA CYS A 137 -17.37 -8.84 5.49
C CYS A 137 -17.34 -7.45 4.84
N LEU A 138 -16.95 -7.41 3.56
CA LEU A 138 -16.85 -6.18 2.77
C LEU A 138 -18.18 -5.43 2.59
N ILE A 139 -19.31 -6.16 2.67
CA ILE A 139 -20.66 -5.61 2.44
C ILE A 139 -21.38 -5.33 3.76
N CYS A 140 -21.49 -6.34 4.64
CA CYS A 140 -22.38 -6.25 5.81
C CYS A 140 -21.67 -6.09 7.16
N GLY A 141 -20.32 -6.05 7.18
CA GLY A 141 -19.53 -5.90 8.41
C GLY A 141 -19.51 -7.11 9.35
N LYS A 142 -20.30 -8.16 9.09
CA LYS A 142 -20.27 -9.42 9.86
C LYS A 142 -18.98 -10.20 9.56
N SER A 143 -18.78 -11.38 10.17
CA SER A 143 -17.63 -12.23 9.90
C SER A 143 -17.48 -12.54 8.40
N ALA A 144 -16.32 -12.19 7.81
CA ALA A 144 -16.06 -12.47 6.40
C ALA A 144 -16.08 -13.97 6.08
N LYS A 145 -15.56 -14.80 7.01
CA LYS A 145 -15.55 -16.27 6.86
C LYS A 145 -16.97 -16.84 6.84
N GLU A 146 -17.85 -16.34 7.68
CA GLU A 146 -19.27 -16.79 7.71
C GLU A 146 -20.00 -16.38 6.45
N CYS A 147 -19.89 -15.11 6.04
CA CYS A 147 -20.51 -14.62 4.82
C CYS A 147 -20.02 -15.38 3.57
N SER A 148 -18.73 -15.71 3.50
CA SER A 148 -18.15 -16.47 2.39
C SER A 148 -18.66 -17.91 2.36
N ARG A 149 -18.70 -18.60 3.50
CA ARG A 149 -19.20 -19.99 3.60
C ARG A 149 -20.68 -20.10 3.28
N SER A 150 -21.47 -19.17 3.80
CA SER A 150 -22.93 -19.16 3.64
C SER A 150 -23.38 -18.49 2.34
N ARG A 151 -22.45 -17.95 1.52
CA ARG A 151 -22.73 -17.22 0.28
C ARG A 151 -23.86 -16.19 0.42
N ILE A 152 -23.86 -15.44 1.56
CA ILE A 152 -24.90 -14.45 1.89
C ILE A 152 -24.97 -13.35 0.82
N HIS A 153 -23.82 -12.97 0.27
CA HIS A 153 -23.70 -11.97 -0.78
C HIS A 153 -23.38 -12.62 -2.11
N SER A 154 -24.04 -12.16 -3.15
CA SER A 154 -23.76 -12.61 -4.52
C SER A 154 -22.37 -12.15 -4.98
N VAL A 155 -21.80 -12.85 -5.94
CA VAL A 155 -20.53 -12.46 -6.57
C VAL A 155 -20.66 -11.07 -7.21
N LEU A 156 -21.83 -10.76 -7.77
CA LEU A 156 -22.09 -9.47 -8.43
C LEU A 156 -22.07 -8.30 -7.44
N GLU A 157 -22.66 -8.47 -6.26
CA GLU A 157 -22.59 -7.44 -5.19
C GLU A 157 -21.16 -7.21 -4.72
N LEU A 158 -20.39 -8.30 -4.54
CA LEU A 158 -18.98 -8.19 -4.16
C LEU A 158 -18.13 -7.51 -5.25
N GLN A 159 -18.37 -7.81 -6.52
CA GLN A 159 -17.69 -7.15 -7.65
C GLN A 159 -18.03 -5.65 -7.72
N HIS A 160 -19.32 -5.29 -7.55
CA HIS A 160 -19.75 -3.91 -7.55
C HIS A 160 -19.07 -3.12 -6.41
N ARG A 161 -19.09 -3.67 -5.19
CA ARG A 161 -18.44 -3.03 -4.04
C ARG A 161 -16.92 -2.92 -4.23
N THR A 162 -16.28 -3.97 -4.74
CA THR A 162 -14.84 -3.94 -5.06
C THR A 162 -14.51 -2.84 -6.05
N LYS A 163 -15.27 -2.72 -7.14
CA LYS A 163 -15.07 -1.68 -8.16
C LYS A 163 -15.25 -0.28 -7.57
N GLN A 164 -16.28 -0.09 -6.76
CA GLN A 164 -16.56 1.18 -6.09
C GLN A 164 -15.38 1.60 -5.19
N LEU A 165 -14.88 0.71 -4.33
CA LEU A 165 -13.75 0.98 -3.45
C LEU A 165 -12.47 1.34 -4.22
N LEU A 166 -12.22 0.66 -5.35
CA LEU A 166 -11.07 0.96 -6.19
C LEU A 166 -11.17 2.37 -6.81
N ILE A 167 -12.34 2.73 -7.33
CA ILE A 167 -12.55 4.05 -7.96
C ILE A 167 -12.39 5.15 -6.90
N GLU A 168 -13.11 5.06 -5.78
CA GLU A 168 -13.07 6.05 -4.69
C GLU A 168 -11.63 6.30 -4.21
N ALA A 169 -10.87 5.23 -3.93
CA ALA A 169 -9.51 5.35 -3.45
C ALA A 169 -8.52 5.91 -4.48
N ILE A 170 -8.70 5.59 -5.76
CA ILE A 170 -7.86 6.12 -6.84
C ILE A 170 -8.13 7.61 -7.03
N GLU A 171 -9.40 8.03 -7.08
CA GLU A 171 -9.79 9.44 -7.22
C GLU A 171 -9.28 10.29 -6.06
N GLU A 172 -9.42 9.78 -4.82
CA GLU A 172 -8.89 10.45 -3.62
C GLU A 172 -7.37 10.60 -3.69
N THR A 173 -6.66 9.54 -4.08
CA THR A 173 -5.20 9.57 -4.17
C THR A 173 -4.73 10.53 -5.27
N ASP A 174 -5.35 10.49 -6.45
CA ASP A 174 -4.97 11.37 -7.57
C ASP A 174 -5.22 12.84 -7.21
N ALA A 175 -6.30 13.15 -6.48
CA ALA A 175 -6.56 14.49 -5.97
C ALA A 175 -5.50 14.93 -4.94
N GLN A 176 -5.10 14.07 -4.03
CA GLN A 176 -4.03 14.36 -3.05
C GLN A 176 -2.68 14.56 -3.72
N ASP A 177 -2.31 13.73 -4.69
CA ASP A 177 -1.05 13.87 -5.42
C ASP A 177 -1.03 15.15 -6.27
N ALA A 178 -2.15 15.52 -6.90
CA ALA A 178 -2.30 16.80 -7.61
C ALA A 178 -2.16 18.01 -6.67
N ALA A 179 -2.79 17.97 -5.49
CA ALA A 179 -2.65 19.01 -4.47
C ALA A 179 -1.20 19.18 -3.98
N LYS A 180 -0.50 18.07 -3.70
CA LYS A 180 0.92 18.08 -3.33
C LYS A 180 1.78 18.71 -4.42
N LEU A 181 1.52 18.39 -5.68
CA LEU A 181 2.24 18.95 -6.82
C LEU A 181 2.01 20.46 -6.95
N ALA A 182 0.77 20.91 -6.80
CA ALA A 182 0.42 22.33 -6.83
C ALA A 182 1.11 23.12 -5.71
N ILE A 183 1.12 22.58 -4.47
CA ILE A 183 1.83 23.19 -3.34
C ILE A 183 3.33 23.29 -3.61
N ARG A 184 3.96 22.24 -4.16
CA ARG A 184 5.37 22.27 -4.54
C ARG A 184 5.68 23.35 -5.59
N ALA A 185 4.82 23.49 -6.59
CA ALA A 185 4.97 24.52 -7.62
C ALA A 185 4.87 25.92 -7.03
N LEU A 186 3.89 26.18 -6.16
CA LEU A 186 3.73 27.46 -5.46
C LEU A 186 4.94 27.78 -4.56
N LEU A 187 5.44 26.79 -3.81
CA LEU A 187 6.63 26.96 -2.98
C LEU A 187 7.86 27.27 -3.83
N TYR A 188 8.03 26.63 -4.97
CA TYR A 188 9.10 26.89 -5.91
C TYR A 188 9.03 28.34 -6.45
N GLU A 189 7.84 28.81 -6.87
CA GLU A 189 7.65 30.18 -7.33
C GLU A 189 7.95 31.20 -6.24
N VAL A 190 7.49 30.98 -4.99
CA VAL A 190 7.76 31.87 -3.86
C VAL A 190 9.25 31.93 -3.52
N CYS A 191 9.97 30.80 -3.63
CA CYS A 191 11.41 30.74 -3.33
C CYS A 191 12.30 31.29 -4.45
N THR A 192 11.80 31.26 -5.71
CA THR A 192 12.60 31.66 -6.88
C THR A 192 12.27 33.05 -7.42
N THR A 193 11.13 33.67 -7.03
CA THR A 193 10.78 35.05 -7.44
C THR A 193 11.64 36.05 -6.67
N PRO A 194 12.45 36.89 -7.35
CA PRO A 194 13.17 37.96 -6.69
C PRO A 194 12.15 38.95 -6.06
N LYS A 195 12.18 39.09 -4.74
CA LYS A 195 11.33 40.10 -4.08
C LYS A 195 11.90 41.48 -4.37
N PRO A 196 11.21 42.39 -5.05
CA PRO A 196 11.65 43.77 -5.20
C PRO A 196 11.68 44.40 -3.81
N GLY A 197 12.86 44.80 -3.34
CA GLY A 197 13.07 45.48 -2.04
C GLY A 197 13.93 44.76 -1.01
N LEU A 198 14.43 43.54 -1.29
CA LEU A 198 15.35 42.83 -0.37
C LEU A 198 16.82 42.91 -0.76
N VAL A 199 17.14 43.67 -1.81
CA VAL A 199 18.52 43.80 -2.30
C VAL A 199 19.43 44.68 -1.37
N ASP A 200 18.83 45.46 -0.48
CA ASP A 200 19.59 46.38 0.37
C ASP A 200 20.07 45.79 1.71
N CYS A 201 19.66 44.55 2.06
CA CYS A 201 20.07 43.92 3.33
C CYS A 201 21.24 42.93 3.20
N VAL A 202 21.72 42.60 2.01
CA VAL A 202 22.74 41.53 1.82
C VAL A 202 24.18 42.07 1.84
N ASN A 203 24.40 43.38 1.96
CA ASN A 203 25.74 43.95 2.03
C ASN A 203 26.36 44.06 3.44
N SER A 204 25.73 43.50 4.47
CA SER A 204 26.31 43.36 5.81
C SER A 204 26.48 41.88 6.17
N GLY A 205 27.64 41.37 5.88
CA GLY A 205 28.35 40.22 6.36
C GLY A 205 27.62 39.07 7.07
N SER A 206 27.92 37.88 6.60
CA SER A 206 27.76 36.56 7.26
C SER A 206 26.35 35.98 7.35
N HIS A 207 25.90 35.34 6.26
CA HIS A 207 25.06 34.16 6.39
C HIS A 207 25.54 33.07 5.43
N LYS A 208 25.87 31.91 6.03
CA LYS A 208 26.21 30.68 5.35
C LYS A 208 25.02 30.28 4.45
N ASP A 209 25.35 29.85 3.24
CA ASP A 209 24.45 29.27 2.27
C ASP A 209 23.58 28.18 2.92
N MET A 210 22.34 28.50 3.22
CA MET A 210 21.37 27.52 3.57
C MET A 210 20.75 27.02 2.26
N ASP A 211 21.17 25.83 1.81
CA ASP A 211 20.74 25.20 0.61
C ASP A 211 19.18 25.05 0.60
N ILE A 212 18.55 25.46 -0.51
CA ILE A 212 17.11 25.33 -0.76
C ILE A 212 16.62 23.92 -0.48
N PHE A 213 17.47 22.91 -0.72
CA PHE A 213 17.20 21.52 -0.39
C PHE A 213 17.02 21.26 1.12
N THR A 214 17.79 21.92 1.95
CA THR A 214 17.70 21.84 3.42
C THR A 214 16.43 22.50 3.93
N PHE A 215 16.01 23.62 3.32
CA PHE A 215 14.74 24.29 3.66
C PHE A 215 13.52 23.48 3.22
N MET A 216 13.54 22.84 2.05
CA MET A 216 12.46 21.97 1.56
C MET A 216 12.32 20.70 2.41
N ASN A 217 13.42 20.12 2.90
CA ASN A 217 13.38 18.98 3.82
C ASN A 217 12.88 19.38 5.23
N SER A 218 13.13 20.60 5.66
CA SER A 218 12.61 21.13 6.94
C SER A 218 11.11 21.46 6.84
N ALA A 219 10.63 21.94 5.68
CA ALA A 219 9.21 22.18 5.44
C ALA A 219 8.40 20.89 5.37
N SER A 220 8.97 19.80 4.88
CA SER A 220 8.29 18.48 4.90
C SER A 220 8.12 17.92 6.32
N ALA A 221 8.95 18.34 7.28
CA ALA A 221 8.82 17.98 8.69
C ALA A 221 7.70 18.76 9.43
N LEU A 222 7.23 19.88 8.85
CA LEU A 222 6.14 20.70 9.41
C LEU A 222 4.75 20.29 8.90
N PHE A 223 4.67 19.36 7.95
CA PHE A 223 3.43 18.89 7.36
C PHE A 223 2.44 18.23 8.31
N PRO A 224 2.82 17.55 9.41
CA PRO A 224 1.85 16.99 10.38
C PRO A 224 0.99 18.03 11.09
N TYR A 225 1.39 19.30 11.08
CA TYR A 225 0.69 20.38 11.78
C TYR A 225 -0.33 21.14 10.91
N PHE A 226 -0.32 20.96 9.60
CA PHE A 226 -1.24 21.67 8.70
C PHE A 226 -2.62 21.01 8.58
N GLU A 227 -2.77 19.73 8.90
CA GLU A 227 -4.07 19.05 8.89
C GLU A 227 -5.04 19.52 10.02
N THR A 228 -4.53 20.24 11.01
CA THR A 228 -5.33 20.76 12.13
C THR A 228 -5.88 22.17 11.94
N CYS A 229 -5.48 22.89 10.88
CA CYS A 229 -5.89 24.28 10.66
C CYS A 229 -6.96 24.51 9.57
N VAL A 230 -7.48 23.45 8.96
CA VAL A 230 -8.59 23.54 8.01
C VAL A 230 -9.77 22.72 8.54
N LYS A 231 -10.39 23.26 9.56
CA LYS A 231 -11.77 22.95 9.98
C LYS A 231 -12.52 24.24 10.14
#